data_6b924a1d2c2b4834828465c84b8deb9a
#
_entry.id   6b924a1d2c2b4834828465c84b8deb9a
#
_cell.length_a   1.000
_cell.length_b   1.000
_cell.length_c   1.000
_cell.angle_alpha   90.00
_cell.angle_beta   90.00
_cell.angle_gamma   90.00
#
_symmetry.space_group_name_H-M   'P 1'
#
loop_
_entity.id
_entity.type
_entity.pdbx_description
1 polymer ?
#
loop_
_entity_poly.entity_id
_entity_poly.type
_entity_poly.pdbx_seq_one_letter_code
_entity_poly.pdbx_strand_id
1 'polypeptide(L)'
;MKQIAWDEVMKRLEVASKICNDASPVQVEGPIHVGVDLGTADVVVMAVDDNGMPVSAFLEWATVVRDGVVVDYHGAITIVKRLVSMTEERLGRKITEASTSYPPGTDARLSTNILDAANLRLVSTADEPSCLARLARLDRAAVVDIGGGTTGTAVISNGKVIASVDDAES
;
A
#
# COMPACT_ATOMS: atom_id res chain seq x y z
N MET A 1 -21.32 8.95 -16.37
CA MET A 1 -19.97 8.93 -15.77
C MET A 1 -20.14 8.89 -14.26
N LYS A 2 -19.61 7.87 -13.58
CA LYS A 2 -19.53 7.90 -12.12
C LYS A 2 -18.57 9.02 -11.72
N GLN A 3 -18.96 9.83 -10.74
CA GLN A 3 -18.13 10.91 -10.23
C GLN A 3 -16.92 10.32 -9.48
N ILE A 4 -15.74 10.82 -9.75
CA ILE A 4 -14.50 10.45 -9.02
C ILE A 4 -14.69 10.88 -7.55
N ALA A 5 -14.34 9.99 -6.64
CA ALA A 5 -14.51 10.25 -5.21
C ALA A 5 -13.35 11.10 -4.62
N TRP A 6 -13.01 12.21 -5.29
CA TRP A 6 -11.85 13.05 -4.90
C TRP A 6 -11.92 13.57 -3.47
N ASP A 7 -13.09 14.03 -3.03
CA ASP A 7 -13.24 14.56 -1.66
C ASP A 7 -12.96 13.48 -0.61
N GLU A 8 -13.41 12.23 -0.87
CA GLU A 8 -13.10 11.09 0.01
C GLU A 8 -11.62 10.74 -0.02
N VAL A 9 -11.00 10.73 -1.20
CA VAL A 9 -9.57 10.44 -1.36
C VAL A 9 -8.74 11.50 -0.64
N MET A 10 -9.00 12.78 -0.89
CA MET A 10 -8.28 13.88 -0.24
C MET A 10 -8.40 13.84 1.27
N LYS A 11 -9.60 13.56 1.79
CA LYS A 11 -9.82 13.41 3.23
C LYS A 11 -8.98 12.27 3.83
N ARG A 12 -8.90 11.12 3.14
CA ARG A 12 -8.08 9.98 3.59
C ARG A 12 -6.60 10.32 3.58
N LEU A 13 -6.11 10.98 2.51
CA LEU A 13 -4.71 11.44 2.41
C LEU A 13 -4.37 12.45 3.52
N GLU A 14 -5.26 13.40 3.80
CA GLU A 14 -5.07 14.36 4.89
C GLU A 14 -4.97 13.68 6.25
N VAL A 15 -5.84 12.71 6.53
CA VAL A 15 -5.79 11.92 7.76
C VAL A 15 -4.50 11.11 7.82
N ALA A 16 -4.15 10.38 6.76
CA ALA A 16 -2.92 9.59 6.69
C ALA A 16 -1.67 10.43 6.95
N SER A 17 -1.60 11.62 6.33
CA SER A 17 -0.49 12.57 6.53
C SER A 17 -0.35 13.03 7.98
N LYS A 18 -1.47 13.26 8.67
CA LYS A 18 -1.47 13.71 10.08
C LYS A 18 -1.02 12.63 11.05
N ILE A 19 -1.29 11.35 10.74
CA ILE A 19 -0.97 10.22 11.62
C ILE A 19 0.27 9.44 11.17
N CYS A 20 0.95 9.89 10.12
CA CYS A 20 2.15 9.25 9.62
C CYS A 20 3.25 9.26 10.69
N ASN A 21 3.74 8.06 11.05
CA ASN A 21 4.72 7.82 12.11
C ASN A 21 4.31 8.34 13.50
N ASP A 22 3.02 8.53 13.75
CA ASP A 22 2.49 8.82 15.08
C ASP A 22 2.31 7.52 15.87
N ALA A 23 3.12 7.31 16.90
CA ALA A 23 3.07 6.14 17.77
C ALA A 23 2.08 6.27 18.94
N SER A 24 1.35 7.38 19.04
CA SER A 24 0.38 7.58 20.13
C SER A 24 -0.72 6.51 20.06
N PRO A 25 -1.06 5.85 21.18
CA PRO A 25 -2.12 4.85 21.20
C PRO A 25 -3.46 5.40 20.75
N VAL A 26 -4.20 4.62 19.97
CA VAL A 26 -5.55 4.96 19.52
C VAL A 26 -6.49 3.79 19.72
N GLN A 27 -7.70 4.08 20.19
CA GLN A 27 -8.77 3.07 20.25
C GLN A 27 -9.57 3.10 18.95
N VAL A 28 -9.68 1.95 18.32
CA VAL A 28 -10.46 1.77 17.09
C VAL A 28 -11.48 0.66 17.33
N GLU A 29 -12.76 0.99 17.19
CA GLU A 29 -13.83 0.01 17.27
C GLU A 29 -14.01 -0.73 15.94
N GLY A 30 -14.42 -1.99 16.00
CA GLY A 30 -14.71 -2.81 14.84
C GLY A 30 -13.48 -3.38 14.14
N PRO A 31 -13.65 -3.91 12.92
CA PRO A 31 -12.57 -4.48 12.12
C PRO A 31 -11.59 -3.43 11.63
N ILE A 32 -10.36 -3.86 11.40
CA ILE A 32 -9.33 -3.07 10.72
C ILE A 32 -8.81 -3.87 9.52
N HIS A 33 -8.36 -3.15 8.50
CA HIS A 33 -7.75 -3.72 7.30
C HIS A 33 -6.35 -3.15 7.18
N VAL A 34 -5.36 -4.02 6.96
CA VAL A 34 -3.94 -3.62 6.88
C VAL A 34 -3.44 -3.79 5.46
N GLY A 35 -2.77 -2.75 4.97
CA GLY A 35 -2.02 -2.75 3.73
C GLY A 35 -0.52 -2.62 4.00
N VAL A 36 0.28 -3.36 3.24
CA VAL A 36 1.74 -3.25 3.20
C VAL A 36 2.13 -2.87 1.78
N ASP A 37 2.87 -1.78 1.65
CA ASP A 37 3.45 -1.34 0.39
C ASP A 37 4.98 -1.42 0.45
N LEU A 38 5.58 -2.04 -0.56
CA LEU A 38 7.02 -2.26 -0.68
C LEU A 38 7.56 -1.42 -1.84
N GLY A 39 7.68 -0.11 -1.61
CA GLY A 39 8.17 0.83 -2.59
C GLY A 39 9.69 0.80 -2.78
N THR A 40 10.17 1.40 -3.87
CA THR A 40 11.61 1.53 -4.16
C THR A 40 12.31 2.47 -3.15
N ALA A 41 11.63 3.51 -2.68
CA ALA A 41 12.19 4.50 -1.76
C ALA A 41 11.80 4.27 -0.30
N ASP A 42 10.68 3.62 -0.04
CA ASP A 42 10.13 3.42 1.29
C ASP A 42 9.33 2.11 1.42
N VAL A 43 9.07 1.74 2.65
CA VAL A 43 8.11 0.69 3.01
C VAL A 43 7.03 1.31 3.88
N VAL A 44 5.77 1.04 3.55
CA VAL A 44 4.62 1.56 4.30
C VAL A 44 3.78 0.42 4.87
N VAL A 45 3.37 0.57 6.13
CA VAL A 45 2.30 -0.24 6.73
C VAL A 45 1.19 0.71 7.15
N MET A 46 0.02 0.54 6.58
CA MET A 46 -1.16 1.35 6.87
C MET A 46 -2.31 0.48 7.33
N ALA A 47 -2.97 0.88 8.41
CA ALA A 47 -4.24 0.30 8.84
C ALA A 47 -5.38 1.29 8.61
N VAL A 48 -6.50 0.78 8.13
CA VAL A 48 -7.74 1.53 7.94
C VAL A 48 -8.89 0.86 8.69
N ASP A 49 -9.89 1.65 9.09
CA ASP A 49 -11.15 1.14 9.63
C ASP A 49 -12.04 0.54 8.53
N ASP A 50 -13.21 0.05 8.90
CA ASP A 50 -14.20 -0.55 7.98
C ASP A 50 -14.78 0.44 6.95
N ASN A 51 -14.63 1.75 7.19
CA ASN A 51 -14.99 2.82 6.25
C ASN A 51 -13.81 3.21 5.33
N GLY A 52 -12.66 2.55 5.49
CA GLY A 52 -11.44 2.86 4.76
C GLY A 52 -10.77 4.16 5.20
N MET A 53 -11.01 4.61 6.43
CA MET A 53 -10.32 5.78 7.00
C MET A 53 -9.02 5.32 7.68
N PRO A 54 -7.87 5.98 7.40
CA PRO A 54 -6.61 5.64 8.05
C PRO A 54 -6.69 5.83 9.56
N VAL A 55 -6.23 4.82 10.30
CA VAL A 55 -6.16 4.81 11.78
C VAL A 55 -4.73 4.63 12.28
N SER A 56 -3.84 4.09 11.43
CA SER A 56 -2.40 4.00 11.65
C SER A 56 -1.68 4.07 10.31
N ALA A 57 -0.54 4.75 10.26
CA ALA A 57 0.33 4.79 9.10
C ALA A 57 1.77 4.92 9.57
N PHE A 58 2.59 3.90 9.26
CA PHE A 58 4.03 3.93 9.50
C PHE A 58 4.77 3.77 8.19
N LEU A 59 5.72 4.66 7.98
CA LEU A 59 6.58 4.72 6.80
C LEU A 59 8.03 4.73 7.24
N GLU A 60 8.85 3.95 6.55
CA GLU A 60 10.30 3.95 6.73
C GLU A 60 10.99 4.04 5.37
N TRP A 61 11.89 5.02 5.22
CA TRP A 61 12.75 5.14 4.05
C TRP A 61 13.72 3.96 3.98
N ALA A 62 13.74 3.26 2.87
CA ALA A 62 14.53 2.05 2.69
C ALA A 62 14.90 1.85 1.23
N THR A 63 16.02 1.19 1.00
CA THR A 63 16.50 0.82 -0.34
C THR A 63 16.52 -0.69 -0.54
N VAL A 64 15.48 -1.36 -0.04
CA VAL A 64 15.33 -2.83 -0.10
C VAL A 64 14.72 -3.30 -1.42
N VAL A 65 14.13 -2.38 -2.18
CA VAL A 65 13.58 -2.59 -3.52
C VAL A 65 14.34 -1.69 -4.49
N ARG A 66 14.63 -2.19 -5.70
CA ARG A 66 15.21 -1.42 -6.79
C ARG A 66 14.51 -1.84 -8.10
N ASP A 67 14.04 -0.86 -8.86
CA ASP A 67 13.38 -1.08 -10.15
C ASP A 67 12.25 -2.14 -10.06
N GLY A 68 11.41 -2.04 -9.01
CA GLY A 68 10.33 -3.00 -8.75
C GLY A 68 10.76 -4.39 -8.28
N VAL A 69 12.06 -4.61 -8.04
CA VAL A 69 12.61 -5.89 -7.59
C VAL A 69 13.17 -5.78 -6.18
N VAL A 70 12.79 -6.71 -5.29
CA VAL A 70 13.36 -6.80 -3.95
C VAL A 70 14.83 -7.25 -4.04
N VAL A 71 15.76 -6.37 -3.64
CA VAL A 71 17.21 -6.62 -3.65
C VAL A 71 17.75 -7.00 -2.27
N ASP A 72 17.07 -6.59 -1.20
CA ASP A 72 17.36 -7.02 0.18
C ASP A 72 16.10 -7.63 0.83
N TYR A 73 15.93 -8.91 0.65
CA TYR A 73 14.78 -9.67 1.16
C TYR A 73 14.72 -9.68 2.69
N HIS A 74 15.86 -9.86 3.36
CA HIS A 74 15.91 -9.87 4.82
C HIS A 74 15.65 -8.49 5.42
N GLY A 75 16.20 -7.45 4.81
CA GLY A 75 15.93 -6.06 5.19
C GLY A 75 14.44 -5.74 5.06
N ALA A 76 13.82 -6.09 3.94
CA ALA A 76 12.39 -5.87 3.71
C ALA A 76 11.52 -6.56 4.78
N ILE A 77 11.78 -7.84 5.08
CA ILE A 77 11.06 -8.57 6.15
C ILE A 77 11.24 -7.90 7.51
N THR A 78 12.46 -7.46 7.82
CA THR A 78 12.77 -6.82 9.11
C THR A 78 12.02 -5.51 9.26
N ILE A 79 11.97 -4.69 8.19
CA ILE A 79 11.24 -3.43 8.19
C ILE A 79 9.73 -3.70 8.33
N VAL A 80 9.16 -4.60 7.53
CA VAL A 80 7.73 -4.94 7.63
C VAL A 80 7.37 -5.39 9.04
N LYS A 81 8.13 -6.30 9.65
CA LYS A 81 7.90 -6.75 11.03
C LYS A 81 7.93 -5.60 12.03
N ARG A 82 8.88 -4.68 11.89
CA ARG A 82 8.99 -3.50 12.75
C ARG A 82 7.78 -2.57 12.61
N LEU A 83 7.39 -2.21 11.38
CA LEU A 83 6.27 -1.33 11.14
C LEU A 83 4.93 -1.96 11.57
N VAL A 84 4.78 -3.28 11.39
CA VAL A 84 3.63 -4.04 11.92
C VAL A 84 3.60 -3.98 13.44
N SER A 85 4.74 -4.18 14.14
CA SER A 85 4.81 -4.06 15.60
C SER A 85 4.41 -2.67 16.09
N MET A 86 4.90 -1.61 15.44
CA MET A 86 4.51 -0.23 15.75
C MET A 86 3.00 0.00 15.54
N THR A 87 2.44 -0.58 14.48
CA THR A 87 1.00 -0.52 14.21
C THR A 87 0.21 -1.28 15.29
N GLU A 88 0.67 -2.46 15.71
CA GLU A 88 0.06 -3.24 16.81
C GLU A 88 0.08 -2.48 18.14
N GLU A 89 1.20 -1.85 18.46
CA GLU A 89 1.36 -1.03 19.67
C GLU A 89 0.38 0.15 19.67
N ARG A 90 0.31 0.89 18.55
CA ARG A 90 -0.63 2.00 18.40
C ARG A 90 -2.09 1.58 18.54
N LEU A 91 -2.48 0.46 17.94
CA LEU A 91 -3.87 -0.02 17.91
C LEU A 91 -4.26 -0.89 19.11
N GLY A 92 -3.28 -1.32 19.93
CA GLY A 92 -3.50 -2.21 21.06
C GLY A 92 -4.02 -3.59 20.66
N ARG A 93 -3.77 -4.06 19.42
CA ARG A 93 -4.24 -5.36 18.91
C ARG A 93 -3.24 -6.01 17.96
N LYS A 94 -3.28 -7.34 17.87
CA LYS A 94 -2.44 -8.11 16.96
C LYS A 94 -2.92 -8.02 15.52
N ILE A 95 -1.94 -7.98 14.60
CA ILE A 95 -2.13 -8.02 13.15
C ILE A 95 -1.62 -9.37 12.66
N THR A 96 -2.50 -10.15 12.05
CA THR A 96 -2.18 -11.50 11.55
C THR A 96 -2.38 -11.62 10.05
N GLU A 97 -2.89 -10.57 9.40
CA GLU A 97 -3.19 -10.58 7.99
C GLU A 97 -3.03 -9.19 7.38
N ALA A 98 -2.67 -9.15 6.11
CA ALA A 98 -2.53 -7.92 5.35
C ALA A 98 -2.79 -8.13 3.86
N SER A 99 -3.06 -7.03 3.16
CA SER A 99 -3.03 -6.94 1.70
C SER A 99 -1.74 -6.27 1.25
N THR A 100 -1.33 -6.49 0.00
CA THR A 100 -0.16 -5.81 -0.58
C THR A 100 -0.41 -5.41 -2.02
N SER A 101 0.37 -4.44 -2.51
CA SER A 101 0.45 -4.02 -3.90
C SER A 101 1.72 -4.56 -4.57
N TYR A 102 1.77 -4.43 -5.88
CA TYR A 102 2.95 -4.70 -6.69
C TYR A 102 2.94 -3.84 -7.95
N PRO A 103 4.12 -3.45 -8.49
CA PRO A 103 4.22 -2.70 -9.73
C PRO A 103 3.70 -3.50 -10.93
N PRO A 104 3.06 -2.86 -11.92
CA PRO A 104 2.59 -3.53 -13.14
C PRO A 104 3.73 -4.28 -13.84
N GLY A 105 3.45 -5.50 -14.32
CA GLY A 105 4.45 -6.31 -15.03
C GLY A 105 5.45 -7.05 -14.15
N THR A 106 5.44 -6.83 -12.84
CA THR A 106 6.32 -7.54 -11.90
C THR A 106 5.65 -8.79 -11.32
N ASP A 107 6.43 -9.62 -10.63
CA ASP A 107 5.92 -10.85 -10.00
C ASP A 107 5.39 -10.57 -8.59
N ALA A 108 4.09 -10.59 -8.42
CA ALA A 108 3.43 -10.42 -7.13
C ALA A 108 3.94 -11.37 -6.02
N ARG A 109 4.54 -12.51 -6.39
CA ARG A 109 5.08 -13.49 -5.43
C ARG A 109 6.18 -12.91 -4.55
N LEU A 110 6.93 -11.92 -5.01
CA LEU A 110 7.98 -11.29 -4.21
C LEU A 110 7.38 -10.59 -2.98
N SER A 111 6.39 -9.74 -3.21
CA SER A 111 5.69 -9.02 -2.10
C SER A 111 4.93 -10.00 -1.19
N THR A 112 4.25 -10.99 -1.77
CA THR A 112 3.47 -11.96 -0.98
C THR A 112 4.35 -12.85 -0.10
N ASN A 113 5.53 -13.26 -0.58
CA ASN A 113 6.49 -14.05 0.20
C ASN A 113 7.08 -13.25 1.38
N ILE A 114 7.23 -11.92 1.22
CA ILE A 114 7.68 -11.06 2.33
C ILE A 114 6.62 -11.00 3.43
N LEU A 115 5.34 -10.88 3.06
CA LEU A 115 4.25 -10.92 4.04
C LEU A 115 4.24 -12.25 4.80
N ASP A 116 4.34 -13.38 4.11
CA ASP A 116 4.38 -14.70 4.73
C ASP A 116 5.56 -14.84 5.69
N ALA A 117 6.76 -14.43 5.26
CA ALA A 117 7.97 -14.42 6.10
C ALA A 117 7.87 -13.43 7.27
N ALA A 118 7.02 -12.42 7.17
CA ALA A 118 6.67 -11.51 8.27
C ALA A 118 5.56 -12.07 9.19
N ASN A 119 5.08 -13.31 8.98
CA ASN A 119 3.97 -13.96 9.64
C ASN A 119 2.61 -13.28 9.43
N LEU A 120 2.41 -12.70 8.26
CA LEU A 120 1.15 -12.10 7.84
C LEU A 120 0.48 -12.97 6.79
N ARG A 121 -0.75 -13.39 7.05
CA ARG A 121 -1.57 -14.07 6.04
C ARG A 121 -2.02 -13.08 4.97
N LEU A 122 -1.76 -13.39 3.71
CA LEU A 122 -2.21 -12.57 2.59
C LEU A 122 -3.74 -12.62 2.48
N VAL A 123 -4.38 -11.45 2.50
CA VAL A 123 -5.82 -11.28 2.25
C VAL A 123 -6.10 -11.03 0.77
N SER A 124 -5.39 -10.09 0.19
CA SER A 124 -5.51 -9.75 -1.24
C SER A 124 -4.23 -9.12 -1.75
N THR A 125 -4.05 -9.22 -3.07
CA THR A 125 -3.01 -8.47 -3.79
C THR A 125 -3.58 -7.87 -5.06
N ALA A 126 -3.05 -6.72 -5.48
CA ALA A 126 -3.42 -6.08 -6.73
C ALA A 126 -2.26 -5.22 -7.24
N ASP A 127 -2.22 -4.96 -8.54
CA ASP A 127 -1.29 -3.96 -9.07
C ASP A 127 -1.66 -2.55 -8.59
N GLU A 128 -0.66 -1.69 -8.46
CA GLU A 128 -0.79 -0.33 -7.92
C GLU A 128 -1.85 0.50 -8.66
N PRO A 129 -1.89 0.55 -10.01
CA PRO A 129 -2.94 1.26 -10.72
C PRO A 129 -4.36 0.74 -10.43
N SER A 130 -4.51 -0.57 -10.22
CA SER A 130 -5.79 -1.15 -9.81
C SER A 130 -6.21 -0.70 -8.42
N CYS A 131 -5.25 -0.56 -7.48
CA CYS A 131 -5.50 -0.01 -6.16
C CYS A 131 -6.01 1.43 -6.25
N LEU A 132 -5.34 2.29 -7.04
CA LEU A 132 -5.74 3.68 -7.28
C LEU A 132 -7.12 3.77 -7.95
N ALA A 133 -7.38 2.93 -8.96
CA ALA A 133 -8.66 2.90 -9.65
C ALA A 133 -9.82 2.57 -8.69
N ARG A 134 -9.61 1.64 -7.77
CA ARG A 134 -10.61 1.27 -6.75
C ARG A 134 -10.79 2.39 -5.72
N LEU A 135 -9.68 2.93 -5.19
CA LEU A 135 -9.69 4.00 -4.18
C LEU A 135 -10.44 5.24 -4.67
N ALA A 136 -10.14 5.70 -5.88
CA ALA A 136 -10.75 6.89 -6.49
C ALA A 136 -12.04 6.60 -7.26
N ARG A 137 -12.48 5.33 -7.32
CA ARG A 137 -13.66 4.87 -8.07
C ARG A 137 -13.60 5.27 -9.54
N LEU A 138 -12.42 5.12 -10.16
CA LEU A 138 -12.21 5.49 -11.55
C LEU A 138 -12.97 4.54 -12.47
N ASP A 139 -13.76 5.10 -13.38
CA ASP A 139 -14.49 4.35 -14.40
C ASP A 139 -13.75 4.37 -15.74
N ARG A 140 -13.28 5.54 -16.15
CA ARG A 140 -12.49 5.75 -17.37
C ARG A 140 -11.43 6.83 -17.09
N ALA A 141 -10.14 6.45 -17.10
CA ALA A 141 -9.03 7.34 -16.77
C ALA A 141 -7.70 6.78 -17.29
N ALA A 142 -6.70 7.64 -17.34
CA ALA A 142 -5.31 7.26 -17.28
C ALA A 142 -4.79 7.51 -15.84
N VAL A 143 -4.01 6.58 -15.32
CA VAL A 143 -3.32 6.69 -14.03
C VAL A 143 -1.84 6.75 -14.32
N VAL A 144 -1.15 7.70 -13.70
CA VAL A 144 0.31 7.79 -13.72
C VAL A 144 0.75 7.74 -12.26
N ASP A 145 1.57 6.77 -11.93
CA ASP A 145 2.17 6.55 -10.62
C ASP A 145 3.66 6.83 -10.72
N ILE A 146 4.11 7.89 -10.04
CA ILE A 146 5.51 8.32 -10.07
C ILE A 146 6.14 7.93 -8.74
N GLY A 147 6.83 6.79 -8.73
CA GLY A 147 7.52 6.25 -7.57
C GLY A 147 8.94 6.78 -7.39
N GLY A 148 9.68 6.17 -6.45
CA GLY A 148 11.08 6.52 -6.14
C GLY A 148 12.11 5.96 -7.12
N GLY A 149 11.72 5.09 -8.06
CA GLY A 149 12.62 4.45 -9.03
C GLY A 149 11.90 3.92 -10.26
N THR A 150 10.58 3.98 -10.30
CA THR A 150 9.77 3.55 -11.44
C THR A 150 8.64 4.53 -11.70
N THR A 151 8.16 4.59 -12.94
CA THR A 151 6.94 5.32 -13.31
C THR A 151 5.96 4.37 -13.96
N GLY A 152 4.92 4.02 -13.22
CA GLY A 152 3.82 3.18 -13.68
C GLY A 152 2.76 4.00 -14.41
N THR A 153 2.30 3.53 -15.57
CA THR A 153 1.17 4.12 -16.28
C THR A 153 0.14 3.06 -16.61
N ALA A 154 -1.14 3.37 -16.39
CA ALA A 154 -2.23 2.46 -16.72
C ALA A 154 -3.42 3.18 -17.32
N VAL A 155 -4.14 2.47 -18.17
CA VAL A 155 -5.42 2.90 -18.74
C VAL A 155 -6.55 2.11 -18.09
N ILE A 156 -7.50 2.85 -17.51
CA ILE A 156 -8.68 2.30 -16.86
C ILE A 156 -9.89 2.42 -17.79
N SER A 157 -10.62 1.33 -17.94
CA SER A 157 -11.92 1.32 -18.62
C SER A 157 -12.90 0.40 -17.88
N ASN A 158 -14.10 0.90 -17.64
CA ASN A 158 -15.13 0.22 -16.84
C ASN A 158 -14.60 -0.23 -15.46
N GLY A 159 -13.78 0.61 -14.82
CA GLY A 159 -13.22 0.34 -13.51
C GLY A 159 -12.14 -0.75 -13.48
N LYS A 160 -11.60 -1.14 -14.63
CA LYS A 160 -10.55 -2.17 -14.75
C LYS A 160 -9.35 -1.63 -15.51
N VAL A 161 -8.16 -2.04 -15.14
CA VAL A 161 -6.95 -1.83 -15.93
C VAL A 161 -7.07 -2.65 -17.22
N ILE A 162 -6.95 -1.97 -18.36
CA ILE A 162 -6.98 -2.60 -19.70
C ILE A 162 -5.62 -2.59 -20.39
N ALA A 163 -4.73 -1.74 -19.96
CA ALA A 163 -3.34 -1.69 -20.38
C ALA A 163 -2.50 -1.04 -19.27
N SER A 164 -1.30 -1.51 -19.05
CA SER A 164 -0.35 -0.89 -18.14
C SER A 164 1.08 -1.07 -18.67
N VAL A 165 1.94 -0.12 -18.33
CA VAL A 165 3.38 -0.17 -18.57
C VAL A 165 4.07 0.40 -17.34
N ASP A 166 5.20 -0.16 -16.98
CA ASP A 166 6.09 0.34 -15.95
C ASP A 166 7.45 0.65 -16.60
N ASP A 167 8.01 1.82 -16.28
CA ASP A 167 9.29 2.31 -16.78
C ASP A 167 10.25 2.51 -15.60
N ALA A 168 11.37 1.82 -15.65
CA ALA A 168 12.42 1.86 -14.62
C ALA A 168 13.47 2.95 -14.86
N GLU A 169 13.35 3.76 -15.92
CA GLU A 169 14.31 4.84 -16.27
C GLU A 169 13.90 6.22 -15.76
N SER A 170 13.07 6.32 -14.72
CA SER A 170 12.61 7.59 -14.19
C SER A 170 13.48 8.15 -13.06
#